data_3c1ebd0011af11cfc9abba5587494db0
#
_entry.id   3c1ebd0011af11cfc9abba5587494db0
#
_cell.length_a   1.000
_cell.length_b   1.000
_cell.length_c   1.000
_cell.angle_alpha   90.00
_cell.angle_beta   90.00
_cell.angle_gamma   90.00
#
_symmetry.space_group_name_H-M   'P 1'
#
loop_
_entity.id
_entity.type
_entity.pdbx_description
1 polymer ?
#
loop_
_entity_poly.entity_id
_entity_poly.type
_entity_poly.pdbx_seq_one_letter_code
_entity_poly.pdbx_strand_id
1 'polypeptide(L)'
;TTWYYLQSSGAMKTGWLQEGTAWYYLQSSGAMKTGWLQEGTTWYYLESNGAMKIGWLQLEDKKYYFESNGVMKTGWLQLGDKKYYLESSGAAKTGWLQLGDKKYYFESNGAMKTGWLQLGDKKYYFESNGVMKTGWLQLGDKKYYLESDGAAKTGWLQEGTTWYYFQNTGEMKTGWLQEGTTWYYLQSNGAMQTGWLQEGTTWYYLQGNGAMQTGWLQE
;
A
#
# COMPACT_ATOMS: atom_id res chain seq x y z
N THR A 1 12.48 -31.24 28.99
CA THR A 1 11.43 -31.69 29.92
C THR A 1 10.12 -31.81 29.14
N THR A 2 9.49 -32.99 29.20
CA THR A 2 8.20 -33.25 28.53
C THR A 2 7.09 -33.20 29.57
N TRP A 3 6.01 -32.46 29.24
CA TRP A 3 4.83 -32.35 30.12
C TRP A 3 3.72 -33.25 29.63
N TYR A 4 2.99 -33.86 30.61
CA TYR A 4 1.82 -34.70 30.41
C TYR A 4 0.70 -34.20 31.33
N TYR A 5 -0.56 -34.41 30.92
CA TYR A 5 -1.70 -34.09 31.75
C TYR A 5 -2.46 -35.37 32.11
N LEU A 6 -2.69 -35.53 33.41
CA LEU A 6 -3.50 -36.66 33.92
C LEU A 6 -4.86 -36.11 34.40
N GLN A 7 -5.92 -36.72 33.90
CA GLN A 7 -7.30 -36.42 34.30
C GLN A 7 -7.54 -36.82 35.77
N SER A 8 -8.66 -36.39 36.35
CA SER A 8 -9.07 -36.78 37.71
C SER A 8 -9.17 -38.28 37.92
N SER A 9 -9.43 -39.03 36.87
CA SER A 9 -9.42 -40.50 36.84
C SER A 9 -8.03 -41.13 36.87
N GLY A 10 -6.96 -40.30 36.77
CA GLY A 10 -5.59 -40.77 36.58
C GLY A 10 -5.24 -41.12 35.13
N ALA A 11 -6.20 -41.07 34.20
CA ALA A 11 -5.96 -41.36 32.79
C ALA A 11 -5.20 -40.22 32.10
N MET A 12 -4.29 -40.59 31.20
CA MET A 12 -3.54 -39.64 30.39
C MET A 12 -4.45 -38.93 29.40
N LYS A 13 -4.42 -37.61 29.37
CA LYS A 13 -5.15 -36.77 28.42
C LYS A 13 -4.44 -36.76 27.07
N THR A 14 -5.20 -36.79 25.97
CA THR A 14 -4.77 -36.51 24.60
C THR A 14 -5.71 -35.51 23.94
N GLY A 15 -5.26 -34.84 22.86
CA GLY A 15 -6.02 -33.81 22.17
C GLY A 15 -6.08 -32.48 22.95
N TRP A 16 -7.05 -31.66 22.61
CA TRP A 16 -7.21 -30.32 23.19
C TRP A 16 -7.61 -30.39 24.67
N LEU A 17 -7.02 -29.53 25.47
CA LEU A 17 -7.25 -29.32 26.89
C LEU A 17 -7.40 -27.85 27.18
N GLN A 18 -8.44 -27.46 27.88
CA GLN A 18 -8.59 -26.11 28.42
C GLN A 18 -8.29 -26.12 29.94
N GLU A 19 -7.35 -25.26 30.33
CA GLU A 19 -7.03 -25.00 31.75
C GLU A 19 -7.15 -23.50 31.99
N GLY A 20 -8.16 -23.11 32.78
CA GLY A 20 -8.50 -21.70 32.95
C GLY A 20 -8.88 -21.03 31.62
N THR A 21 -8.16 -20.04 31.23
CA THR A 21 -8.36 -19.31 29.94
C THR A 21 -7.43 -19.79 28.82
N ALA A 22 -6.48 -20.66 29.12
CA ALA A 22 -5.50 -21.15 28.16
C ALA A 22 -5.91 -22.51 27.57
N TRP A 23 -5.60 -22.70 26.31
CA TRP A 23 -5.76 -23.95 25.59
C TRP A 23 -4.40 -24.60 25.34
N TYR A 24 -4.33 -25.90 25.49
CA TYR A 24 -3.16 -26.75 25.29
C TYR A 24 -3.52 -27.90 24.36
N TYR A 25 -2.52 -28.51 23.75
CA TYR A 25 -2.70 -29.72 22.95
C TYR A 25 -1.76 -30.83 23.42
N LEU A 26 -2.32 -31.99 23.73
CA LEU A 26 -1.57 -33.18 24.09
C LEU A 26 -1.57 -34.12 22.89
N GLN A 27 -0.39 -34.51 22.43
CA GLN A 27 -0.22 -35.43 21.31
C GLN A 27 -0.81 -36.82 21.63
N SER A 28 -0.90 -37.72 20.67
CA SER A 28 -1.34 -39.12 20.89
C SER A 28 -0.46 -39.87 21.90
N SER A 29 0.81 -39.45 22.03
CA SER A 29 1.74 -39.93 23.07
C SER A 29 1.45 -39.35 24.46
N GLY A 30 0.49 -38.44 24.61
CA GLY A 30 0.24 -37.66 25.81
C GLY A 30 1.15 -36.49 26.05
N ALA A 31 2.23 -36.37 25.25
CA ALA A 31 3.19 -35.26 25.38
C ALA A 31 2.58 -33.93 24.99
N MET A 32 2.81 -32.88 25.79
CA MET A 32 2.35 -31.52 25.49
C MET A 32 3.05 -31.01 24.20
N LYS A 33 2.25 -30.54 23.25
CA LYS A 33 2.70 -29.96 21.98
C LYS A 33 3.20 -28.53 22.20
N THR A 34 4.29 -28.18 21.52
CA THR A 34 4.75 -26.79 21.34
C THR A 34 5.07 -26.56 19.86
N GLY A 35 5.08 -25.31 19.43
CA GLY A 35 5.30 -24.94 18.02
C GLY A 35 4.06 -25.17 17.16
N TRP A 36 4.28 -25.31 15.87
CA TRP A 36 3.19 -25.46 14.89
C TRP A 36 2.41 -26.74 15.05
N LEU A 37 1.09 -26.64 15.00
CA LEU A 37 0.12 -27.74 14.99
C LEU A 37 -0.82 -27.59 13.81
N GLN A 38 -0.96 -28.64 13.01
CA GLN A 38 -1.95 -28.73 11.95
C GLN A 38 -3.01 -29.76 12.31
N GLU A 39 -4.27 -29.34 12.30
CA GLU A 39 -5.42 -30.23 12.40
C GLU A 39 -6.32 -30.05 11.17
N GLY A 40 -6.35 -31.07 10.32
CA GLY A 40 -7.00 -30.98 9.01
C GLY A 40 -6.36 -29.87 8.16
N THR A 41 -7.16 -28.88 7.79
CA THR A 41 -6.70 -27.69 7.03
C THR A 41 -6.35 -26.50 7.92
N THR A 42 -6.52 -26.65 9.23
CA THR A 42 -6.39 -25.55 10.20
C THR A 42 -5.03 -25.57 10.88
N TRP A 43 -4.39 -24.40 10.97
CA TRP A 43 -3.11 -24.24 11.65
C TRP A 43 -3.27 -23.49 12.96
N TYR A 44 -2.55 -23.95 13.97
CA TYR A 44 -2.40 -23.38 15.30
C TYR A 44 -0.94 -23.25 15.67
N TYR A 45 -0.64 -22.47 16.67
CA TYR A 45 0.71 -22.39 17.27
C TYR A 45 0.60 -22.50 18.79
N LEU A 46 1.38 -23.41 19.36
CA LEU A 46 1.52 -23.57 20.80
C LEU A 46 2.84 -22.91 21.24
N GLU A 47 2.77 -21.98 22.16
CA GLU A 47 3.94 -21.28 22.68
C GLU A 47 4.89 -22.25 23.42
N SER A 48 6.08 -21.79 23.84
CA SER A 48 7.05 -22.64 24.55
C SER A 48 6.54 -23.21 25.87
N ASN A 49 5.55 -22.53 26.50
CA ASN A 49 4.86 -23.00 27.69
C ASN A 49 3.67 -23.94 27.36
N GLY A 50 3.45 -24.29 26.10
CA GLY A 50 2.34 -25.13 25.61
C GLY A 50 1.02 -24.39 25.39
N ALA A 51 0.88 -23.12 25.77
CA ALA A 51 -0.35 -22.37 25.60
C ALA A 51 -0.61 -22.04 24.13
N MET A 52 -1.86 -22.18 23.69
CA MET A 52 -2.28 -21.84 22.32
C MET A 52 -2.14 -20.32 22.08
N LYS A 53 -1.46 -19.96 21.01
CA LYS A 53 -1.24 -18.59 20.59
C LYS A 53 -2.51 -17.93 20.06
N ILE A 54 -2.77 -16.70 20.49
CA ILE A 54 -3.75 -15.78 19.93
C ILE A 54 -3.07 -14.44 19.61
N GLY A 55 -3.62 -13.67 18.67
CA GLY A 55 -3.03 -12.40 18.27
C GLY A 55 -1.75 -12.57 17.44
N TRP A 56 -0.92 -11.53 17.45
CA TRP A 56 0.32 -11.50 16.66
C TRP A 56 1.41 -12.42 17.22
N LEU A 57 2.10 -13.11 16.31
CA LEU A 57 3.28 -13.92 16.56
C LEU A 57 4.38 -13.50 15.59
N GLN A 58 5.58 -13.20 16.11
CA GLN A 58 6.78 -13.00 15.32
C GLN A 58 7.64 -14.26 15.41
N LEU A 59 7.93 -14.86 14.25
CA LEU A 59 8.91 -15.96 14.12
C LEU A 59 9.93 -15.53 13.06
N GLU A 60 11.15 -15.34 13.50
CA GLU A 60 12.24 -14.83 12.66
C GLU A 60 11.83 -13.52 11.96
N ASP A 61 11.83 -13.50 10.63
CA ASP A 61 11.47 -12.37 9.78
C ASP A 61 9.97 -12.31 9.41
N LYS A 62 9.17 -13.32 9.84
CA LYS A 62 7.75 -13.46 9.49
C LYS A 62 6.83 -13.16 10.67
N LYS A 63 5.73 -12.49 10.37
CA LYS A 63 4.65 -12.23 11.31
C LYS A 63 3.43 -13.04 10.94
N TYR A 64 2.76 -13.61 11.95
CA TYR A 64 1.53 -14.39 11.82
C TYR A 64 0.47 -13.82 12.75
N TYR A 65 -0.79 -14.02 12.41
CA TYR A 65 -1.88 -13.64 13.29
C TYR A 65 -2.80 -14.84 13.56
N PHE A 66 -3.15 -15.04 14.83
CA PHE A 66 -4.07 -16.07 15.27
C PHE A 66 -5.33 -15.43 15.81
N GLU A 67 -6.49 -15.88 15.34
CA GLU A 67 -7.79 -15.40 15.80
C GLU A 67 -8.02 -15.78 17.26
N SER A 68 -9.10 -15.29 17.90
CA SER A 68 -9.40 -15.57 19.31
C SER A 68 -9.63 -17.05 19.62
N ASN A 69 -9.97 -17.85 18.61
CA ASN A 69 -10.09 -19.31 18.68
C ASN A 69 -8.76 -20.03 18.41
N GLY A 70 -7.65 -19.31 18.25
CA GLY A 70 -6.32 -19.85 17.99
C GLY A 70 -6.05 -20.23 16.54
N VAL A 71 -7.01 -20.05 15.63
CA VAL A 71 -6.83 -20.39 14.21
C VAL A 71 -5.94 -19.36 13.52
N MET A 72 -4.94 -19.83 12.78
CA MET A 72 -4.09 -18.98 11.98
C MET A 72 -4.90 -18.25 10.90
N LYS A 73 -4.79 -16.92 10.88
CA LYS A 73 -5.45 -16.07 9.89
C LYS A 73 -4.74 -16.12 8.53
N THR A 74 -5.55 -16.14 7.46
CA THR A 74 -5.11 -15.89 6.07
C THR A 74 -6.03 -14.86 5.42
N GLY A 75 -5.57 -14.22 4.35
CA GLY A 75 -6.33 -13.17 3.66
C GLY A 75 -6.36 -11.86 4.44
N TRP A 76 -7.39 -11.06 4.20
CA TRP A 76 -7.53 -9.73 4.79
C TRP A 76 -7.81 -9.78 6.30
N LEU A 77 -7.15 -8.89 7.03
CA LEU A 77 -7.30 -8.70 8.48
C LEU A 77 -7.43 -7.19 8.76
N GLN A 78 -8.48 -6.82 9.50
CA GLN A 78 -8.67 -5.45 10.01
C GLN A 78 -8.45 -5.46 11.52
N LEU A 79 -7.53 -4.61 12.00
CA LEU A 79 -7.28 -4.39 13.43
C LEU A 79 -7.24 -2.89 13.71
N GLY A 80 -8.28 -2.38 14.35
CA GLY A 80 -8.47 -0.93 14.51
C GLY A 80 -8.50 -0.25 13.14
N ASP A 81 -7.71 0.80 12.98
CA ASP A 81 -7.64 1.57 11.74
C ASP A 81 -6.69 0.97 10.69
N LYS A 82 -6.01 -0.13 11.02
CA LYS A 82 -5.02 -0.76 10.13
C LYS A 82 -5.55 -2.01 9.47
N LYS A 83 -5.25 -2.14 8.18
CA LYS A 83 -5.48 -3.37 7.41
C LYS A 83 -4.19 -4.09 7.14
N TYR A 84 -4.27 -5.40 7.13
CA TYR A 84 -3.17 -6.32 6.84
C TYR A 84 -3.63 -7.36 5.82
N TYR A 85 -2.69 -8.02 5.20
CA TYR A 85 -2.96 -9.19 4.36
C TYR A 85 -2.03 -10.32 4.77
N LEU A 86 -2.62 -11.45 5.16
CA LEU A 86 -1.89 -12.67 5.49
C LEU A 86 -1.91 -13.57 4.26
N GLU A 87 -0.74 -13.95 3.77
CA GLU A 87 -0.61 -14.84 2.62
C GLU A 87 -1.19 -16.24 2.93
N SER A 88 -1.30 -17.11 1.95
CA SER A 88 -1.77 -18.49 2.16
C SER A 88 -0.91 -19.29 3.15
N SER A 89 0.35 -18.88 3.32
CA SER A 89 1.26 -19.40 4.35
C SER A 89 0.96 -18.90 5.76
N GLY A 90 0.04 -17.94 5.91
CA GLY A 90 -0.24 -17.22 7.16
C GLY A 90 0.70 -16.06 7.44
N ALA A 91 1.78 -15.89 6.68
CA ALA A 91 2.73 -14.81 6.88
C ALA A 91 2.13 -13.46 6.45
N ALA A 92 2.33 -12.41 7.26
CA ALA A 92 1.89 -11.07 6.92
C ALA A 92 2.65 -10.53 5.71
N LYS A 93 1.91 -10.02 4.73
CA LYS A 93 2.46 -9.41 3.52
C LYS A 93 3.20 -8.12 3.84
N THR A 94 4.35 -7.94 3.21
CA THR A 94 5.08 -6.67 3.12
C THR A 94 5.40 -6.36 1.66
N GLY A 95 5.62 -5.08 1.33
CA GLY A 95 5.87 -4.66 -0.05
C GLY A 95 4.64 -4.77 -0.95
N TRP A 96 4.87 -4.92 -2.24
CA TRP A 96 3.82 -4.93 -3.26
C TRP A 96 2.96 -6.20 -3.24
N LEU A 97 1.65 -6.01 -3.46
CA LEU A 97 0.67 -7.09 -3.64
C LEU A 97 -0.25 -6.76 -4.81
N GLN A 98 -0.41 -7.71 -5.73
CA GLN A 98 -1.39 -7.65 -6.81
C GLN A 98 -2.53 -8.63 -6.50
N LEU A 99 -3.78 -8.11 -6.48
CA LEU A 99 -4.98 -8.92 -6.35
C LEU A 99 -5.97 -8.53 -7.45
N GLY A 100 -6.11 -9.38 -8.44
CA GLY A 100 -6.84 -9.03 -9.67
C GLY A 100 -6.22 -7.79 -10.33
N ASP A 101 -7.04 -6.82 -10.67
CA ASP A 101 -6.61 -5.55 -11.30
C ASP A 101 -6.09 -4.52 -10.28
N LYS A 102 -6.10 -4.83 -8.99
CA LYS A 102 -5.74 -3.89 -7.92
C LYS A 102 -4.35 -4.16 -7.38
N LYS A 103 -3.56 -3.08 -7.25
CA LYS A 103 -2.25 -3.11 -6.61
C LYS A 103 -2.32 -2.45 -5.24
N TYR A 104 -1.65 -3.04 -4.28
CA TYR A 104 -1.52 -2.58 -2.90
C TYR A 104 -0.07 -2.54 -2.50
N TYR A 105 0.23 -1.82 -1.45
CA TYR A 105 1.55 -1.83 -0.81
C TYR A 105 1.39 -1.99 0.70
N PHE A 106 2.21 -2.83 1.29
CA PHE A 106 2.27 -3.04 2.73
C PHE A 106 3.61 -2.58 3.27
N GLU A 107 3.58 -1.77 4.30
CA GLU A 107 4.77 -1.26 4.97
C GLU A 107 5.55 -2.40 5.65
N SER A 108 6.77 -2.14 6.12
CA SER A 108 7.61 -3.15 6.79
C SER A 108 6.97 -3.74 8.06
N ASN A 109 6.05 -2.99 8.70
CA ASN A 109 5.27 -3.47 9.84
C ASN A 109 4.07 -4.36 9.44
N GLY A 110 3.84 -4.56 8.11
CA GLY A 110 2.74 -5.33 7.52
C GLY A 110 1.45 -4.53 7.34
N ALA A 111 1.39 -3.25 7.74
CA ALA A 111 0.19 -2.44 7.57
C ALA A 111 0.02 -1.99 6.10
N MET A 112 -1.21 -2.02 5.60
CA MET A 112 -1.56 -1.54 4.26
C MET A 112 -1.31 -0.03 4.14
N LYS A 113 -0.62 0.37 3.09
CA LYS A 113 -0.32 1.77 2.78
C LYS A 113 -1.55 2.50 2.24
N THR A 114 -1.75 3.73 2.70
CA THR A 114 -2.67 4.71 2.12
C THR A 114 -1.94 6.05 1.97
N GLY A 115 -2.44 6.93 1.09
CA GLY A 115 -1.78 8.20 0.79
C GLY A 115 -0.47 8.04 0.01
N TRP A 116 0.39 9.04 0.11
CA TRP A 116 1.65 9.09 -0.64
C TRP A 116 2.70 8.10 -0.12
N LEU A 117 3.43 7.50 -1.07
CA LEU A 117 4.58 6.61 -0.81
C LEU A 117 5.72 6.99 -1.75
N GLN A 118 6.91 7.18 -1.21
CA GLN A 118 8.15 7.36 -1.98
C GLN A 118 8.92 6.03 -1.97
N LEU A 119 9.25 5.51 -3.14
CA LEU A 119 10.11 4.34 -3.33
C LEU A 119 11.20 4.68 -4.36
N GLY A 120 12.42 4.86 -3.90
CA GLY A 120 13.50 5.38 -4.75
C GLY A 120 13.11 6.74 -5.33
N ASP A 121 13.26 6.90 -6.63
CA ASP A 121 12.93 8.14 -7.33
C ASP A 121 11.45 8.26 -7.72
N LYS A 122 10.64 7.22 -7.47
CA LYS A 122 9.23 7.18 -7.83
C LYS A 122 8.33 7.44 -6.64
N LYS A 123 7.28 8.21 -6.88
CA LYS A 123 6.25 8.55 -5.90
C LYS A 123 4.90 7.96 -6.33
N TYR A 124 4.22 7.29 -5.42
CA TYR A 124 2.96 6.61 -5.65
C TYR A 124 1.88 7.14 -4.73
N TYR A 125 0.63 7.01 -5.11
CA TYR A 125 -0.50 7.35 -4.24
C TYR A 125 -1.45 6.16 -4.10
N PHE A 126 -1.84 5.88 -2.86
CA PHE A 126 -2.83 4.85 -2.53
C PHE A 126 -4.09 5.50 -1.96
N GLU A 127 -5.21 5.15 -2.50
CA GLU A 127 -6.51 5.62 -2.03
C GLU A 127 -6.80 5.14 -0.60
N SER A 128 -7.85 5.64 0.04
CA SER A 128 -8.22 5.25 1.42
C SER A 128 -8.55 3.75 1.56
N ASN A 129 -8.94 3.09 0.47
CA ASN A 129 -9.14 1.63 0.41
C ASN A 129 -7.83 0.85 0.20
N GLY A 130 -6.68 1.55 0.06
CA GLY A 130 -5.34 1.00 -0.15
C GLY A 130 -5.03 0.65 -1.60
N VAL A 131 -5.93 0.89 -2.56
CA VAL A 131 -5.66 0.63 -3.98
C VAL A 131 -4.75 1.71 -4.55
N MET A 132 -3.72 1.29 -5.28
CA MET A 132 -2.83 2.20 -6.00
C MET A 132 -3.61 3.03 -7.03
N LYS A 133 -3.46 4.34 -6.99
CA LYS A 133 -4.07 5.27 -7.94
C LYS A 133 -3.31 5.30 -9.25
N THR A 134 -4.04 5.40 -10.36
CA THR A 134 -3.55 5.75 -11.71
C THR A 134 -4.41 6.85 -12.30
N GLY A 135 -3.90 7.57 -13.30
CA GLY A 135 -4.58 8.70 -13.93
C GLY A 135 -4.63 9.94 -13.02
N TRP A 136 -5.57 10.82 -13.31
CA TRP A 136 -5.71 12.10 -12.60
C TRP A 136 -6.07 11.93 -11.12
N LEU A 137 -5.42 12.75 -10.28
CA LEU A 137 -5.64 12.84 -8.84
C LEU A 137 -5.74 14.29 -8.42
N GLN A 138 -6.82 14.63 -7.70
CA GLN A 138 -7.02 15.94 -7.06
C GLN A 138 -6.89 15.80 -5.55
N LEU A 139 -6.00 16.56 -4.93
CA LEU A 139 -5.83 16.63 -3.47
C LEU A 139 -5.82 18.09 -3.04
N GLY A 140 -6.92 18.55 -2.47
CA GLY A 140 -7.12 19.98 -2.20
C GLY A 140 -7.05 20.78 -3.51
N ASP A 141 -6.24 21.82 -3.53
CA ASP A 141 -6.04 22.68 -4.70
C ASP A 141 -5.01 22.14 -5.70
N LYS A 142 -4.36 21.01 -5.39
CA LYS A 142 -3.27 20.43 -6.19
C LYS A 142 -3.76 19.28 -7.05
N LYS A 143 -3.31 19.27 -8.30
CA LYS A 143 -3.56 18.18 -9.25
C LYS A 143 -2.28 17.42 -9.53
N TYR A 144 -2.42 16.13 -9.73
CA TYR A 144 -1.36 15.18 -10.06
C TYR A 144 -1.82 14.25 -11.17
N TYR A 145 -0.88 13.61 -11.83
CA TYR A 145 -1.15 12.51 -12.75
C TYR A 145 -0.29 11.32 -12.38
N LEU A 146 -0.92 10.17 -12.19
CA LEU A 146 -0.23 8.91 -11.91
C LEU A 146 -0.22 8.09 -13.21
N GLU A 147 0.97 7.73 -13.67
CA GLU A 147 1.14 6.94 -14.89
C GLU A 147 0.52 5.53 -14.73
N SER A 148 0.48 4.73 -15.78
CA SER A 148 -0.11 3.39 -15.76
C SER A 148 0.60 2.42 -14.79
N ASP A 149 1.88 2.67 -14.47
CA ASP A 149 2.63 1.95 -13.44
C ASP A 149 2.37 2.48 -12.02
N GLY A 150 1.59 3.57 -11.88
CA GLY A 150 1.24 4.25 -10.64
C GLY A 150 2.23 5.33 -10.20
N ALA A 151 3.33 5.53 -10.92
CA ALA A 151 4.30 6.57 -10.59
C ALA A 151 3.74 7.98 -10.91
N ALA A 152 3.98 8.94 -10.01
CA ALA A 152 3.59 10.32 -10.25
C ALA A 152 4.39 10.90 -11.42
N LYS A 153 3.67 11.49 -12.38
CA LYS A 153 4.23 12.18 -13.54
C LYS A 153 5.03 13.38 -13.12
N THR A 154 6.17 13.58 -13.76
CA THR A 154 6.96 14.83 -13.75
C THR A 154 7.28 15.24 -15.19
N GLY A 155 7.51 16.54 -15.41
CA GLY A 155 7.73 17.09 -16.76
C GLY A 155 6.46 17.10 -17.60
N TRP A 156 6.63 17.14 -18.91
CA TRP A 156 5.52 17.26 -19.87
C TRP A 156 4.70 15.98 -20.00
N LEU A 157 3.39 16.16 -20.11
CA LEU A 157 2.39 15.12 -20.41
C LEU A 157 1.50 15.61 -21.54
N GLN A 158 1.30 14.78 -22.56
CA GLN A 158 0.29 15.00 -23.58
C GLN A 158 -0.89 14.06 -23.35
N GLU A 159 -2.09 14.61 -23.21
CA GLU A 159 -3.34 13.87 -23.25
C GLU A 159 -4.22 14.37 -24.40
N GLY A 160 -4.43 13.51 -25.37
CA GLY A 160 -5.08 13.91 -26.60
C GLY A 160 -4.28 15.01 -27.31
N THR A 161 -4.90 16.18 -27.51
CA THR A 161 -4.27 17.37 -28.10
C THR A 161 -3.73 18.35 -27.05
N THR A 162 -3.95 18.09 -25.76
CA THR A 162 -3.61 19.03 -24.69
C THR A 162 -2.32 18.63 -24.01
N TRP A 163 -1.46 19.61 -23.79
CA TRP A 163 -0.22 19.44 -23.04
C TRP A 163 -0.35 20.01 -21.64
N TYR A 164 0.23 19.31 -20.66
CA TYR A 164 0.32 19.65 -19.25
C TYR A 164 1.78 19.56 -18.80
N TYR A 165 2.13 20.26 -17.74
CA TYR A 165 3.46 20.15 -17.13
C TYR A 165 3.33 19.85 -15.64
N PHE A 166 4.14 18.89 -15.16
CA PHE A 166 4.20 18.53 -13.75
C PHE A 166 5.58 18.83 -13.19
N GLN A 167 5.61 19.53 -12.07
CA GLN A 167 6.84 19.88 -11.36
C GLN A 167 7.55 18.61 -10.84
N ASN A 168 8.80 18.74 -10.36
CA ASN A 168 9.53 17.63 -9.74
C ASN A 168 8.85 17.08 -8.48
N THR A 169 7.95 17.87 -7.87
CA THR A 169 7.09 17.42 -6.75
C THR A 169 5.95 16.52 -7.20
N GLY A 170 5.71 16.42 -8.52
CA GLY A 170 4.55 15.76 -9.16
C GLY A 170 3.31 16.65 -9.25
N GLU A 171 3.35 17.90 -8.75
CA GLU A 171 2.22 18.84 -8.82
C GLU A 171 2.08 19.44 -10.22
N MET A 172 0.85 19.51 -10.74
CA MET A 172 0.56 20.16 -12.00
C MET A 172 0.90 21.66 -11.92
N LYS A 173 1.66 22.14 -12.91
CA LYS A 173 2.04 23.55 -13.05
C LYS A 173 0.90 24.37 -13.66
N THR A 174 0.72 25.58 -13.16
CA THR A 174 -0.10 26.63 -13.76
C THR A 174 0.71 27.93 -13.84
N GLY A 175 0.33 28.84 -14.72
CA GLY A 175 1.05 30.09 -14.96
C GLY A 175 2.36 29.88 -15.76
N TRP A 176 3.24 30.85 -15.69
CA TRP A 176 4.49 30.84 -16.44
C TRP A 176 5.45 29.70 -16.02
N LEU A 177 6.03 29.05 -17.02
CA LEU A 177 7.04 28.00 -16.89
C LEU A 177 8.24 28.37 -17.76
N GLN A 178 9.44 28.37 -17.20
CA GLN A 178 10.67 28.49 -17.94
C GLN A 178 11.41 27.16 -18.00
N GLU A 179 11.68 26.67 -19.20
CA GLU A 179 12.55 25.51 -19.44
C GLU A 179 13.74 25.93 -20.31
N GLY A 180 14.89 25.93 -19.71
CA GLY A 180 16.09 26.50 -20.34
C GLY A 180 15.89 27.98 -20.68
N THR A 181 15.94 28.32 -21.96
CA THR A 181 15.72 29.69 -22.47
C THR A 181 14.29 29.91 -22.95
N THR A 182 13.43 28.89 -22.94
CA THR A 182 12.09 28.95 -23.50
C THR A 182 11.05 29.14 -22.41
N TRP A 183 10.11 30.04 -22.66
CA TRP A 183 8.95 30.27 -21.78
C TRP A 183 7.71 29.66 -22.36
N TYR A 184 6.90 29.09 -21.47
CA TYR A 184 5.58 28.52 -21.72
C TYR A 184 4.58 29.08 -20.73
N TYR A 185 3.30 29.02 -21.04
CA TYR A 185 2.23 29.38 -20.12
C TYR A 185 1.23 28.25 -19.97
N LEU A 186 0.96 27.83 -18.74
CA LEU A 186 -0.06 26.85 -18.38
C LEU A 186 -1.26 27.58 -17.81
N GLN A 187 -2.42 27.39 -18.40
CA GLN A 187 -3.68 27.99 -17.97
C GLN A 187 -4.04 27.54 -16.54
N SER A 188 -5.09 28.11 -15.92
CA SER A 188 -5.57 27.73 -14.57
C SER A 188 -6.03 26.27 -14.49
N ASN A 189 -6.48 25.67 -15.59
CA ASN A 189 -6.82 24.25 -15.70
C ASN A 189 -5.57 23.36 -15.94
N GLY A 190 -4.39 23.95 -16.10
CA GLY A 190 -3.11 23.27 -16.39
C GLY A 190 -2.80 23.08 -17.87
N ALA A 191 -3.73 23.37 -18.78
CA ALA A 191 -3.50 23.21 -20.22
C ALA A 191 -2.48 24.23 -20.74
N MET A 192 -1.53 23.77 -21.57
CA MET A 192 -0.58 24.65 -22.22
C MET A 192 -1.29 25.61 -23.15
N GLN A 193 -1.01 26.90 -23.00
CA GLN A 193 -1.53 27.97 -23.85
C GLN A 193 -0.82 28.01 -25.20
N THR A 194 -1.59 28.25 -26.25
CA THR A 194 -1.10 28.62 -27.59
C THR A 194 -1.84 29.86 -28.08
N GLY A 195 -1.27 30.60 -29.04
CA GLY A 195 -1.84 31.84 -29.53
C GLY A 195 -1.69 33.01 -28.55
N TRP A 196 -2.56 34.00 -28.68
CA TRP A 196 -2.50 35.20 -27.85
C TRP A 196 -2.89 34.97 -26.41
N LEU A 197 -2.12 35.52 -25.48
CA LEU A 197 -2.33 35.55 -24.05
C LEU A 197 -2.27 36.98 -23.53
N GLN A 198 -3.29 37.41 -22.81
CA GLN A 198 -3.29 38.68 -22.09
C GLN A 198 -3.08 38.43 -20.60
N GLU A 199 -2.01 38.98 -20.04
CA GLU A 199 -1.74 39.03 -18.61
C GLU A 199 -1.70 40.48 -18.12
N GLY A 200 -2.70 40.90 -17.39
CA GLY A 200 -2.90 42.29 -17.01
C GLY A 200 -3.05 43.17 -18.25
N THR A 201 -2.13 44.09 -18.47
CA THR A 201 -2.09 44.98 -19.63
C THR A 201 -1.16 44.51 -20.74
N THR A 202 -0.44 43.41 -20.55
CA THR A 202 0.58 42.92 -21.46
C THR A 202 0.07 41.75 -22.30
N TRP A 203 0.37 41.78 -23.59
CA TRP A 203 0.06 40.72 -24.53
C TRP A 203 1.33 39.91 -24.85
N TYR A 204 1.18 38.61 -24.86
CA TYR A 204 2.17 37.62 -25.25
C TYR A 204 1.62 36.75 -26.37
N TYR A 205 2.48 36.17 -27.19
CA TYR A 205 2.10 35.20 -28.20
C TYR A 205 2.83 33.87 -27.94
N LEU A 206 2.09 32.78 -27.82
CA LEU A 206 2.59 31.43 -27.66
C LEU A 206 2.43 30.72 -29.01
N GLN A 207 3.53 30.20 -29.55
CA GLN A 207 3.51 29.46 -30.82
C GLN A 207 2.65 28.16 -30.69
N GLY A 208 2.43 27.47 -31.81
CA GLY A 208 1.68 26.20 -31.81
C GLY A 208 2.28 25.07 -30.97
N ASN A 209 3.59 25.17 -30.69
CA ASN A 209 4.31 24.27 -29.76
C ASN A 209 4.31 24.78 -28.30
N GLY A 210 3.61 25.90 -28.02
CA GLY A 210 3.51 26.53 -26.70
C GLY A 210 4.68 27.47 -26.33
N ALA A 211 5.74 27.52 -27.13
CA ALA A 211 6.87 28.39 -26.84
C ALA A 211 6.50 29.88 -27.02
N MET A 212 6.88 30.73 -26.06
CA MET A 212 6.66 32.16 -26.15
C MET A 212 7.47 32.74 -27.32
N GLN A 213 6.80 33.45 -28.21
CA GLN A 213 7.41 34.14 -29.35
C GLN A 213 8.18 35.38 -28.89
N THR A 214 9.39 35.55 -29.43
CA THR A 214 10.19 36.78 -29.30
C THR A 214 10.56 37.30 -30.70
N GLY A 215 10.79 38.59 -30.82
CA GLY A 215 11.08 39.23 -32.10
C GLY A 215 9.82 39.45 -32.97
N TRP A 216 10.01 39.50 -34.29
CA TRP A 216 8.92 39.77 -35.24
C TRP A 216 7.99 38.57 -35.34
N LEU A 217 6.66 38.83 -35.30
CA LEU A 217 5.61 37.89 -35.55
C LEU A 217 4.86 38.27 -36.82
N GLN A 218 4.69 37.33 -37.74
CA GLN A 218 3.82 37.43 -38.90
C GLN A 218 2.72 36.36 -38.76
N GLU A 219 1.45 36.79 -38.75
CA GLU A 219 0.28 35.92 -38.79
C GLU A 219 -0.21 35.69 -40.22
#